data_1920bbbabe7fbe97b5f2505cd8c4f1d4
#
_entry.id   1920bbbabe7fbe97b5f2505cd8c4f1d4
#
_cell.length_a   1.000
_cell.length_b   1.000
_cell.length_c   1.000
_cell.angle_alpha   90.00
_cell.angle_beta   90.00
_cell.angle_gamma   90.00
#
_symmetry.space_group_name_H-M   'P 1'
#
loop_
_entity.id
_entity.type
_entity.pdbx_description
1 polymer ?
#
loop_
_entity_poly.entity_id
_entity_poly.type
_entity_poly.pdbx_seq_one_letter_code
_entity_poly.pdbx_strand_id
1 'polypeptide(L)'
;MQLRQLESFLAVVEEGQFARAAARLFVSPPAVTGHIRQLERELGTRLLRRSPVELTPAGIRLVPYARTMVSAAKAASDVGKDTGENREGTLRIGVMTPGATELAPAILRSFSEAQPQTRLTVEGLGFTDFTSAVIEHRVDAAFVRPAPQDERITTDVLTLEPRV
;
A
#
# COMPACT_ATOMS: atom_id res chain seq x y z
N MET A 1 9.92 0.69 -18.62
CA MET A 1 9.38 0.21 -17.33
C MET A 1 7.86 0.16 -17.43
N GLN A 2 7.25 -0.97 -17.12
CA GLN A 2 5.80 -1.22 -17.20
C GLN A 2 5.24 -1.52 -15.82
N LEU A 3 3.97 -1.18 -15.58
CA LEU A 3 3.30 -1.39 -14.29
C LEU A 3 3.34 -2.86 -13.85
N ARG A 4 3.07 -3.79 -14.78
CA ARG A 4 3.11 -5.25 -14.51
C ARG A 4 4.47 -5.76 -14.02
N GLN A 5 5.56 -5.10 -14.43
CA GLN A 5 6.91 -5.43 -13.96
C GLN A 5 7.07 -5.02 -12.49
N LEU A 6 6.56 -3.84 -12.12
CA LEU A 6 6.57 -3.35 -10.73
C LEU A 6 5.67 -4.17 -9.82
N GLU A 7 4.48 -4.55 -10.28
CA GLU A 7 3.58 -5.45 -9.55
C GLU A 7 4.22 -6.82 -9.30
N SER A 8 4.88 -7.39 -10.32
CA SER A 8 5.61 -8.66 -10.19
C SER A 8 6.78 -8.55 -9.23
N PHE A 9 7.52 -7.44 -9.26
CA PHE A 9 8.61 -7.17 -8.33
C PHE A 9 8.12 -7.10 -6.89
N LEU A 10 7.09 -6.29 -6.62
CA LEU A 10 6.50 -6.15 -5.28
C LEU A 10 5.92 -7.47 -4.76
N ALA A 11 5.22 -8.22 -5.61
CA ALA A 11 4.67 -9.51 -5.22
C ALA A 11 5.78 -10.51 -4.83
N VAL A 12 6.92 -10.54 -5.53
CA VAL A 12 8.05 -11.40 -5.16
C VAL A 12 8.71 -10.93 -3.85
N VAL A 13 8.80 -9.63 -3.61
CA VAL A 13 9.33 -9.07 -2.36
C VAL A 13 8.45 -9.47 -1.17
N GLU A 14 7.14 -9.39 -1.31
CA GLU A 14 6.18 -9.68 -0.24
C GLU A 14 6.03 -11.19 0.02
N GLU A 15 6.01 -12.00 -1.03
CA GLU A 15 5.85 -13.45 -0.92
C GLU A 15 7.15 -14.21 -0.61
N GLY A 16 8.31 -13.59 -0.88
CA GLY A 16 9.62 -14.24 -0.73
C GLY A 16 9.88 -15.38 -1.71
N GLN A 17 8.95 -15.68 -2.62
CA GLN A 17 9.02 -16.78 -3.59
C GLN A 17 8.35 -16.43 -4.91
N PHE A 18 9.04 -16.71 -6.03
CA PHE A 18 8.50 -16.48 -7.39
C PHE A 18 7.21 -17.25 -7.68
N ALA A 19 7.12 -18.49 -7.20
CA ALA A 19 5.92 -19.31 -7.44
C ALA A 19 4.69 -18.76 -6.69
N ARG A 20 4.86 -18.30 -5.44
CA ARG A 20 3.76 -17.70 -4.66
C ARG A 20 3.34 -16.36 -5.23
N ALA A 21 4.29 -15.53 -5.65
CA ALA A 21 4.01 -14.28 -6.33
C ALA A 21 3.22 -14.51 -7.64
N ALA A 22 3.59 -15.52 -8.41
CA ALA A 22 2.89 -15.89 -9.63
C ALA A 22 1.45 -16.34 -9.36
N ALA A 23 1.24 -17.19 -8.34
CA ALA A 23 -0.10 -17.62 -7.92
C ALA A 23 -0.97 -16.42 -7.49
N ARG A 24 -0.41 -15.50 -6.69
CA ARG A 24 -1.10 -14.28 -6.24
C ARG A 24 -1.51 -13.36 -7.41
N LEU A 25 -0.66 -13.25 -8.42
CA LEU A 25 -0.90 -12.40 -9.59
C LEU A 25 -1.69 -13.10 -10.70
N PHE A 26 -2.08 -14.37 -10.52
CA PHE A 26 -2.77 -15.19 -11.50
C PHE A 26 -2.02 -15.31 -12.84
N VAL A 27 -0.68 -15.41 -12.77
CA VAL A 27 0.20 -15.59 -13.93
C VAL A 27 1.12 -16.79 -13.73
N SER A 28 1.84 -17.20 -14.80
CA SER A 28 2.83 -18.28 -14.69
C SER A 28 4.14 -17.81 -14.02
N PRO A 29 4.85 -18.69 -13.29
CA PRO A 29 6.16 -18.35 -12.70
C PRO A 29 7.20 -17.86 -13.73
N PRO A 30 7.27 -18.42 -14.96
CA PRO A 30 8.11 -17.87 -16.01
C PRO A 30 7.77 -16.41 -16.37
N ALA A 31 6.48 -16.02 -16.36
CA ALA A 31 6.06 -14.65 -16.64
C ALA A 31 6.59 -13.67 -15.59
N VAL A 32 6.44 -13.99 -14.29
CA VAL A 32 7.00 -13.18 -13.20
C VAL A 32 8.52 -13.03 -13.35
N THR A 33 9.20 -14.15 -13.64
CA THR A 33 10.65 -14.14 -13.89
C THR A 33 11.02 -13.24 -15.09
N GLY A 34 10.23 -13.29 -16.16
CA GLY A 34 10.39 -12.44 -17.33
C GLY A 34 10.22 -10.96 -17.02
N HIS A 35 9.15 -10.60 -16.29
CA HIS A 35 8.88 -9.22 -15.88
C HIS A 35 10.05 -8.64 -15.06
N ILE A 36 10.55 -9.38 -14.07
CA ILE A 36 11.66 -8.92 -13.24
C ILE A 36 12.95 -8.79 -14.04
N ARG A 37 13.28 -9.76 -14.90
CA ARG A 37 14.46 -9.68 -15.79
C ARG A 37 14.39 -8.48 -16.73
N GLN A 38 13.20 -8.17 -17.25
CA GLN A 38 12.98 -7.00 -18.10
C GLN A 38 13.20 -5.71 -17.31
N LEU A 39 12.63 -5.60 -16.11
CA LEU A 39 12.80 -4.45 -15.22
C LEU A 39 14.28 -4.23 -14.84
N GLU A 40 14.99 -5.30 -14.46
CA GLU A 40 16.42 -5.25 -14.14
C GLU A 40 17.27 -4.80 -15.35
N ARG A 41 16.94 -5.25 -16.57
CA ARG A 41 17.61 -4.80 -17.80
C ARG A 41 17.40 -3.33 -18.08
N GLU A 42 16.16 -2.84 -17.92
CA GLU A 42 15.83 -1.43 -18.17
C GLU A 42 16.48 -0.50 -17.14
N LEU A 43 16.63 -0.95 -15.90
CA LEU A 43 17.30 -0.19 -14.83
C LEU A 43 18.82 -0.39 -14.81
N GLY A 44 19.36 -1.30 -15.62
CA GLY A 44 20.79 -1.60 -15.69
C GLY A 44 21.37 -2.22 -14.40
N THR A 45 20.52 -2.73 -13.50
CA THR A 45 20.96 -3.28 -12.22
C THR A 45 20.05 -4.42 -11.74
N ARG A 46 20.60 -5.34 -10.96
CA ARG A 46 19.80 -6.38 -10.29
C ARG A 46 19.08 -5.81 -9.09
N LEU A 47 17.81 -6.19 -8.96
CA LEU A 47 16.92 -5.80 -7.86
C LEU A 47 16.78 -6.91 -6.83
N LEU A 48 16.91 -8.17 -7.27
CA LEU A 48 16.75 -9.37 -6.43
C LEU A 48 17.94 -10.32 -6.58
N ARG A 49 18.36 -10.91 -5.45
CA ARG A 49 19.06 -12.19 -5.39
C ARG A 49 18.01 -13.30 -5.44
N ARG A 50 18.36 -14.49 -5.96
CA ARG A 50 17.35 -15.52 -6.26
C ARG A 50 17.40 -16.74 -5.34
N SER A 51 18.47 -16.93 -4.60
CA SER A 51 18.65 -18.09 -3.73
C SER A 51 19.49 -17.71 -2.51
N PRO A 52 18.87 -17.36 -1.39
CA PRO A 52 17.44 -17.05 -1.19
C PRO A 52 16.98 -15.81 -1.94
N VAL A 53 15.64 -15.60 -2.00
CA VAL A 53 15.07 -14.34 -2.56
C VAL A 53 15.32 -13.23 -1.57
N GLU A 54 16.18 -12.29 -1.94
CA GLU A 54 16.53 -11.12 -1.13
C GLU A 54 16.63 -9.87 -1.99
N LEU A 55 16.29 -8.73 -1.42
CA LEU A 55 16.48 -7.44 -2.08
C LEU A 55 17.96 -7.08 -2.17
N THR A 56 18.37 -6.57 -3.32
CA THR A 56 19.65 -5.85 -3.43
C THR A 56 19.51 -4.43 -2.89
N PRO A 57 20.60 -3.68 -2.66
CA PRO A 57 20.51 -2.26 -2.30
C PRO A 57 19.70 -1.42 -3.31
N ALA A 58 19.76 -1.76 -4.61
CA ALA A 58 18.95 -1.14 -5.64
C ALA A 58 17.46 -1.53 -5.50
N GLY A 59 17.18 -2.80 -5.20
CA GLY A 59 15.83 -3.28 -4.92
C GLY A 59 15.20 -2.59 -3.71
N ILE A 60 15.95 -2.45 -2.61
CA ILE A 60 15.47 -1.73 -1.41
C ILE A 60 15.06 -0.30 -1.77
N ARG A 61 15.89 0.42 -2.54
CA ARG A 61 15.58 1.79 -2.96
C ARG A 61 14.39 1.86 -3.93
N LEU A 62 14.16 0.83 -4.74
CA LEU A 62 13.06 0.82 -5.70
C LEU A 62 11.70 0.57 -5.04
N VAL A 63 11.63 -0.19 -3.95
CA VAL A 63 10.37 -0.60 -3.30
C VAL A 63 9.41 0.58 -3.07
N PRO A 64 9.81 1.69 -2.41
CA PRO A 64 8.88 2.80 -2.18
C PRO A 64 8.36 3.41 -3.49
N TYR A 65 9.21 3.62 -4.47
CA TYR A 65 8.79 4.15 -5.78
C TYR A 65 7.84 3.19 -6.52
N ALA A 66 8.15 1.89 -6.49
CA ALA A 66 7.29 0.88 -7.11
C ALA A 66 5.90 0.87 -6.48
N ARG A 67 5.81 0.95 -5.15
CA ARG A 67 4.53 1.03 -4.41
C ARG A 67 3.74 2.27 -4.80
N THR A 68 4.37 3.44 -4.79
CA THR A 68 3.73 4.70 -5.19
C THR A 68 3.20 4.62 -6.63
N MET A 69 3.98 4.12 -7.57
CA MET A 69 3.56 3.99 -8.97
C MET A 69 2.39 3.03 -9.15
N VAL A 70 2.43 1.86 -8.51
CA VAL A 70 1.34 0.86 -8.57
C VAL A 70 0.08 1.42 -7.91
N SER A 71 0.20 2.09 -6.77
CA SER A 71 -0.92 2.71 -6.08
C SER A 71 -1.55 3.84 -6.91
N ALA A 72 -0.73 4.73 -7.46
CA ALA A 72 -1.20 5.82 -8.33
C ALA A 72 -1.92 5.28 -9.58
N ALA A 73 -1.38 4.21 -10.20
CA ALA A 73 -2.03 3.59 -11.36
C ALA A 73 -3.37 2.94 -11.00
N LYS A 74 -3.49 2.34 -9.82
CA LYS A 74 -4.77 1.82 -9.33
C LYS A 74 -5.77 2.96 -9.12
N ALA A 75 -5.37 4.03 -8.44
CA ALA A 75 -6.21 5.21 -8.24
C ALA A 75 -6.67 5.83 -9.59
N ALA A 76 -5.76 5.93 -10.57
CA ALA A 76 -6.11 6.41 -11.92
C ALA A 76 -7.12 5.48 -12.63
N SER A 77 -7.04 4.16 -12.43
CA SER A 77 -8.00 3.22 -12.99
C SER A 77 -9.39 3.34 -12.36
N ASP A 78 -9.46 3.82 -11.13
CA ASP A 78 -10.73 4.04 -10.44
C ASP A 78 -11.43 5.34 -10.88
N VAL A 79 -10.69 6.33 -11.42
CA VAL A 79 -11.26 7.56 -12.00
C VAL A 79 -12.26 7.23 -13.14
N GLY A 80 -11.98 6.20 -13.95
CA GLY A 80 -12.89 5.77 -15.03
C GLY A 80 -14.16 5.06 -14.55
N LYS A 81 -14.19 4.61 -13.30
CA LYS A 81 -15.36 3.97 -12.69
C LYS A 81 -16.30 4.97 -12.03
N ASP A 82 -15.84 6.21 -11.88
CA ASP A 82 -16.51 7.32 -11.19
C ASP A 82 -17.46 8.13 -12.12
N THR A 83 -17.75 7.63 -13.33
CA THR A 83 -18.58 8.31 -14.35
C THR A 83 -20.08 8.05 -14.23
N GLY A 84 -20.59 7.73 -13.07
CA GLY A 84 -22.02 7.53 -12.82
C GLY A 84 -22.42 8.05 -11.45
N GLU A 85 -23.68 8.46 -11.30
CA GLU A 85 -24.33 9.05 -10.13
C GLU A 85 -24.18 8.30 -8.78
N ASN A 86 -23.39 7.24 -8.74
CA ASN A 86 -22.99 6.49 -7.55
C ASN A 86 -21.46 6.60 -7.37
N ARG A 87 -21.02 7.50 -6.51
CA ARG A 87 -19.64 7.56 -6.00
C ARG A 87 -19.38 6.37 -5.08
N GLU A 88 -19.20 5.19 -5.65
CA GLU A 88 -18.67 4.05 -4.91
C GLU A 88 -17.14 4.17 -4.77
N GLY A 89 -16.68 5.23 -4.15
CA GLY A 89 -15.27 5.39 -3.79
C GLY A 89 -14.90 4.36 -2.73
N THR A 90 -13.70 3.79 -2.81
CA THR A 90 -13.14 2.99 -1.71
C THR A 90 -12.23 3.87 -0.89
N LEU A 91 -12.54 4.02 0.41
CA LEU A 91 -11.68 4.71 1.38
C LEU A 91 -10.87 3.65 2.15
N ARG A 92 -9.56 3.69 2.01
CA ARG A 92 -8.61 2.77 2.65
C ARG A 92 -8.10 3.41 3.94
N ILE A 93 -8.41 2.80 5.06
CA ILE A 93 -8.04 3.30 6.38
C ILE A 93 -6.99 2.39 7.00
N GLY A 94 -5.86 2.98 7.39
CA GLY A 94 -4.86 2.32 8.22
C GLY A 94 -5.22 2.45 9.70
N VAL A 95 -5.08 1.36 10.46
CA VAL A 95 -5.25 1.39 11.91
C VAL A 95 -3.99 0.82 12.57
N MET A 96 -3.35 1.61 13.40
CA MET A 96 -2.20 1.15 14.17
C MET A 96 -2.67 0.33 15.38
N THR A 97 -2.22 -0.90 15.47
CA THR A 97 -2.46 -1.77 16.63
C THR A 97 -1.18 -1.91 17.47
N PRO A 98 -1.25 -1.86 18.83
CA PRO A 98 -2.38 -1.52 19.69
C PRO A 98 -2.37 -0.04 20.07
N GLY A 99 -3.53 0.59 20.24
CA GLY A 99 -3.64 1.94 20.81
C GLY A 99 -4.61 2.91 20.12
N ALA A 100 -4.89 2.76 18.83
CA ALA A 100 -5.93 3.55 18.14
C ALA A 100 -7.28 2.83 18.13
N THR A 101 -7.39 1.73 18.85
CA THR A 101 -8.48 0.75 18.73
C THR A 101 -9.79 1.16 19.39
N GLU A 102 -9.79 2.12 20.31
CA GLU A 102 -11.03 2.46 21.04
C GLU A 102 -11.95 3.41 20.24
N LEU A 103 -11.39 4.43 19.59
CA LEU A 103 -12.16 5.42 18.83
C LEU A 103 -12.40 5.02 17.36
N ALA A 104 -11.44 4.37 16.73
CA ALA A 104 -11.52 4.05 15.31
C ALA A 104 -12.80 3.26 14.93
N PRO A 105 -13.23 2.21 15.65
CA PRO A 105 -14.45 1.48 15.30
C PRO A 105 -15.71 2.34 15.37
N ALA A 106 -15.81 3.24 16.33
CA ALA A 106 -16.96 4.13 16.47
C ALA A 106 -17.01 5.15 15.32
N ILE A 107 -15.87 5.77 15.00
CA ILE A 107 -15.76 6.74 13.92
C ILE A 107 -16.06 6.07 12.57
N LEU A 108 -15.47 4.89 12.30
CA LEU A 108 -15.68 4.17 11.04
C LEU A 108 -17.14 3.73 10.87
N ARG A 109 -17.81 3.34 11.96
CA ARG A 109 -19.24 3.03 11.94
C ARG A 109 -20.08 4.25 11.59
N SER A 110 -19.89 5.37 12.31
CA SER A 110 -20.60 6.62 12.04
C SER A 110 -20.36 7.10 10.61
N PHE A 111 -19.13 6.97 10.09
CA PHE A 111 -18.82 7.30 8.70
C PHE A 111 -19.58 6.39 7.73
N SER A 112 -19.61 5.07 7.96
CA SER A 112 -20.34 4.13 7.10
C SER A 112 -21.85 4.42 7.08
N GLU A 113 -22.41 4.83 8.20
CA GLU A 113 -23.84 5.24 8.29
C GLU A 113 -24.11 6.55 7.54
N ALA A 114 -23.17 7.51 7.62
CA ALA A 114 -23.28 8.81 6.96
C ALA A 114 -22.98 8.75 5.45
N GLN A 115 -22.13 7.80 5.04
CA GLN A 115 -21.65 7.65 3.65
C GLN A 115 -21.81 6.20 3.15
N PRO A 116 -23.04 5.68 3.02
CA PRO A 116 -23.28 4.28 2.68
C PRO A 116 -22.79 3.88 1.30
N GLN A 117 -22.55 4.86 0.41
CA GLN A 117 -22.01 4.65 -0.94
C GLN A 117 -20.48 4.49 -0.95
N THR A 118 -19.79 4.80 0.16
CA THR A 118 -18.33 4.67 0.25
C THR A 118 -17.96 3.33 0.86
N ARG A 119 -17.22 2.51 0.11
CA ARG A 119 -16.67 1.26 0.64
C ARG A 119 -15.49 1.55 1.55
N LEU A 120 -15.56 1.14 2.80
CA LEU A 120 -14.43 1.19 3.72
C LEU A 120 -13.62 -0.11 3.64
N THR A 121 -12.29 0.05 3.56
CA THR A 121 -11.34 -1.04 3.79
C THR A 121 -10.40 -0.66 4.91
N VAL A 122 -10.12 -1.58 5.83
CA VAL A 122 -9.28 -1.34 7.00
C VAL A 122 -8.07 -2.24 6.94
N GLU A 123 -6.87 -1.65 7.06
CA GLU A 123 -5.58 -2.34 7.10
C GLU A 123 -4.90 -2.11 8.45
N GLY A 124 -4.44 -3.19 9.09
CA GLY A 124 -3.59 -3.09 10.30
C GLY A 124 -2.19 -2.63 9.91
N LEU A 125 -1.71 -1.53 10.51
CA LEU A 125 -0.39 -0.97 10.27
C LEU A 125 0.54 -1.20 11.46
N GLY A 126 1.81 -1.50 11.17
CA GLY A 126 2.89 -1.54 12.16
C GLY A 126 3.28 -0.14 12.63
N PHE A 127 3.93 -0.07 13.81
CA PHE A 127 4.34 1.20 14.44
C PHE A 127 5.26 2.08 13.57
N THR A 128 6.04 1.48 12.68
CA THR A 128 6.97 2.19 11.78
C THR A 128 6.44 2.36 10.35
N ASP A 129 5.25 1.83 10.07
CA ASP A 129 4.76 1.65 8.71
C ASP A 129 3.69 2.66 8.29
N PHE A 130 3.04 3.34 9.25
CA PHE A 130 1.90 4.20 8.96
C PHE A 130 2.27 5.45 8.13
N THR A 131 3.43 6.07 8.39
CA THR A 131 3.89 7.23 7.61
C THR A 131 4.12 6.85 6.15
N SER A 132 4.83 5.76 5.90
CA SER A 132 5.06 5.27 4.55
C SER A 132 3.78 4.80 3.88
N ALA A 133 2.86 4.18 4.62
CA ALA A 133 1.59 3.72 4.08
C ALA A 133 0.71 4.86 3.52
N VAL A 134 0.70 6.02 4.20
CA VAL A 134 -0.02 7.22 3.72
C VAL A 134 0.72 7.86 2.55
N ILE A 135 2.04 8.09 2.67
CA ILE A 135 2.84 8.75 1.63
C ILE A 135 2.86 7.93 0.33
N GLU A 136 2.93 6.61 0.43
CA GLU A 136 2.92 5.69 -0.72
C GLU A 136 1.49 5.41 -1.23
N HIS A 137 0.47 6.10 -0.71
CA HIS A 137 -0.93 5.90 -1.04
C HIS A 137 -1.42 4.45 -0.90
N ARG A 138 -0.87 3.70 0.05
CA ARG A 138 -1.33 2.36 0.40
C ARG A 138 -2.64 2.45 1.17
N VAL A 139 -2.75 3.46 2.04
CA VAL A 139 -3.98 3.91 2.69
C VAL A 139 -4.22 5.39 2.41
N ASP A 140 -5.47 5.82 2.47
CA ASP A 140 -5.88 7.20 2.22
C ASP A 140 -5.83 8.04 3.49
N ALA A 141 -6.08 7.41 4.64
CA ALA A 141 -5.93 7.99 5.96
C ALA A 141 -5.53 6.91 6.97
N ALA A 142 -5.01 7.30 8.12
CA ALA A 142 -4.67 6.35 9.18
C ALA A 142 -4.98 6.91 10.57
N PHE A 143 -5.49 6.04 11.45
CA PHE A 143 -5.55 6.31 12.89
C PHE A 143 -4.23 5.91 13.51
N VAL A 144 -3.52 6.88 14.06
CA VAL A 144 -2.15 6.69 14.56
C VAL A 144 -1.94 7.34 15.93
N ARG A 145 -0.97 6.85 16.68
CA ARG A 145 -0.49 7.39 17.93
C ARG A 145 0.99 7.02 18.13
N PRO A 146 1.89 7.99 18.29
CA PRO A 146 1.72 9.45 18.27
C PRO A 146 1.50 9.98 16.84
N ALA A 147 1.18 11.27 16.74
CA ALA A 147 1.12 11.95 15.44
C ALA A 147 2.47 11.89 14.71
N PRO A 148 2.49 11.63 13.40
CA PRO A 148 3.73 11.65 12.61
C PRO A 148 4.31 13.07 12.54
N GLN A 149 5.65 13.15 12.53
CA GLN A 149 6.37 14.41 12.29
C GLN A 149 6.88 14.42 10.83
N ASP A 150 5.96 14.46 9.88
CA ASP A 150 6.29 14.51 8.46
C ASP A 150 5.42 15.58 7.79
N GLU A 151 6.05 16.61 7.22
CA GLU A 151 5.36 17.78 6.63
C GLU A 151 4.46 17.43 5.44
N ARG A 152 4.62 16.24 4.87
CA ARG A 152 3.78 15.74 3.76
C ARG A 152 2.45 15.17 4.23
N ILE A 153 2.25 15.02 5.56
CA ILE A 153 1.04 14.44 6.16
C ILE A 153 0.31 15.51 6.96
N THR A 154 -0.94 15.74 6.63
CA THR A 154 -1.84 16.54 7.46
C THR A 154 -2.37 15.69 8.61
N THR A 155 -2.34 16.22 9.82
CA THR A 155 -2.76 15.50 11.03
C THR A 155 -3.84 16.29 11.77
N ASP A 156 -4.96 15.62 12.07
CA ASP A 156 -6.02 16.13 12.93
C ASP A 156 -6.00 15.40 14.28
N VAL A 157 -6.07 16.15 15.37
CA VAL A 157 -6.08 15.58 16.72
C VAL A 157 -7.51 15.20 17.09
N LEU A 158 -7.76 13.89 17.25
CA LEU A 158 -9.09 13.37 17.61
C LEU A 158 -9.31 13.34 19.14
N THR A 159 -8.24 13.11 19.91
CA THR A 159 -8.31 13.07 21.38
C THR A 159 -6.96 13.40 21.99
N LEU A 160 -7.00 13.95 23.20
CA LEU A 160 -5.81 14.18 24.05
C LEU A 160 -5.90 13.24 25.25
N GLU A 161 -4.89 12.39 25.41
CA GLU A 161 -4.78 11.51 26.56
C GLU A 161 -3.65 11.99 27.47
N PRO A 162 -3.86 12.06 28.80
CA PRO A 162 -2.78 12.38 29.73
C PRO A 162 -1.70 11.26 29.65
N ARG A 163 -0.44 11.65 29.66
CA ARG A 163 0.65 10.68 29.85
C ARG A 163 0.58 10.14 31.27
N VAL A 164 0.44 8.85 31.41
CA VAL A 164 0.57 8.13 32.67
C VAL A 164 2.06 7.84 32.92
#